data_3942d948e7c42e9beaab5110906948e5
#
_entry.id   3942d948e7c42e9beaab5110906948e5
#
_cell.length_a   1.000
_cell.length_b   1.000
_cell.length_c   1.000
_cell.angle_alpha   90.00
_cell.angle_beta   90.00
_cell.angle_gamma   90.00
#
_symmetry.space_group_name_H-M   'P 1'
#
loop_
_entity.id
_entity.type
_entity.pdbx_description
1 polymer ?
#
loop_
_entity_poly.entity_id
_entity_poly.type
_entity_poly.pdbx_seq_one_letter_code
_entity_poly.pdbx_strand_id
1 'polypeptide(L)'
;MDNFIEPRVLAISTVAFFMGICYSGVLSFLGAYTKELGLDGAGPVFFVVYAIVITVIRPFAGVMFDRKGEDFVMYPCYLALFIGLMLLGQAQGMVLMIASSIFIGLGYGTFMSNGQAICVKLTPAYRSGIAVSTYFIMLDVGLGFGPYFLGAFKEIIGFNGIYEATAVGSLACAAIYYLAYARKRDRNAQEELAEDDSMEQTLEME
;
A
#
# COMPACT_ATOMS: atom_id res chain seq x y z
N MET A 1 9.11 4.03 25.77
CA MET A 1 8.57 3.46 24.53
C MET A 1 9.19 4.05 23.27
N ASP A 2 9.90 5.17 23.40
CA ASP A 2 10.49 5.91 22.25
C ASP A 2 11.60 5.18 21.49
N ASN A 3 12.05 4.02 21.98
CA ASN A 3 13.12 3.23 21.34
C ASN A 3 12.60 2.12 20.41
N PHE A 4 11.29 1.83 20.37
CA PHE A 4 10.73 0.72 19.60
C PHE A 4 9.74 1.15 18.52
N ILE A 5 9.13 2.32 18.67
CA ILE A 5 8.12 2.85 17.74
C ILE A 5 8.48 4.29 17.38
N GLU A 6 8.41 4.62 16.10
CA GLU A 6 8.60 5.99 15.62
C GLU A 6 7.25 6.67 15.39
N PRO A 7 6.87 7.66 16.23
CA PRO A 7 5.56 8.31 16.12
C PRO A 7 5.34 9.05 14.78
N ARG A 8 6.40 9.55 14.15
CA ARG A 8 6.34 10.30 12.90
C ARG A 8 5.79 9.49 11.74
N VAL A 9 5.99 8.17 11.76
CA VAL A 9 5.56 7.26 10.69
C VAL A 9 4.25 6.53 10.99
N LEU A 10 3.63 6.75 12.14
CA LEU A 10 2.39 6.06 12.52
C LEU A 10 1.26 6.26 11.51
N ALA A 11 1.15 7.43 10.89
CA ALA A 11 0.14 7.72 9.89
C ALA A 11 0.26 6.77 8.68
N ILE A 12 1.45 6.71 8.08
CA ILE A 12 1.70 5.82 6.93
C ILE A 12 1.71 4.33 7.34
N SER A 13 2.14 4.00 8.57
CA SER A 13 2.09 2.65 9.10
C SER A 13 0.66 2.16 9.34
N THR A 14 -0.27 3.04 9.72
CA THR A 14 -1.69 2.71 9.80
C THR A 14 -2.27 2.37 8.42
N VAL A 15 -1.89 3.11 7.39
CA VAL A 15 -2.26 2.76 6.01
C VAL A 15 -1.69 1.40 5.62
N ALA A 16 -0.44 1.11 6.01
CA ALA A 16 0.21 -0.18 5.74
C ALA A 16 -0.52 -1.34 6.41
N PHE A 17 -1.01 -1.17 7.63
CA PHE A 17 -1.83 -2.17 8.33
C PHE A 17 -3.08 -2.53 7.51
N PHE A 18 -3.86 -1.56 7.07
CA PHE A 18 -5.06 -1.83 6.27
C PHE A 18 -4.73 -2.39 4.88
N MET A 19 -3.67 -1.91 4.24
CA MET A 19 -3.17 -2.49 2.98
C MET A 19 -2.73 -3.94 3.15
N GLY A 20 -2.11 -4.27 4.29
CA GLY A 20 -1.79 -5.65 4.68
C GLY A 20 -3.03 -6.53 4.76
N ILE A 21 -4.11 -6.06 5.39
CA ILE A 21 -5.39 -6.78 5.44
C ILE A 21 -5.93 -7.01 4.01
N CYS A 22 -5.94 -5.98 3.16
CA CYS A 22 -6.45 -6.12 1.79
C CYS A 22 -5.67 -7.15 0.97
N TYR A 23 -4.35 -7.19 1.11
CA TYR A 23 -3.50 -8.13 0.37
C TYR A 23 -3.44 -9.53 0.99
N SER A 24 -3.74 -9.67 2.27
CA SER A 24 -3.68 -10.96 2.98
C SER A 24 -4.57 -12.04 2.37
N GLY A 25 -5.71 -11.63 1.78
CA GLY A 25 -6.62 -12.53 1.05
C GLY A 25 -5.94 -13.18 -0.15
N VAL A 26 -5.08 -12.45 -0.86
CA VAL A 26 -4.30 -12.99 -1.99
C VAL A 26 -3.32 -14.05 -1.49
N LEU A 27 -2.54 -13.74 -0.45
CA LEU A 27 -1.56 -14.67 0.10
C LEU A 27 -2.19 -15.95 0.64
N SER A 28 -3.32 -15.84 1.34
CA SER A 28 -3.89 -16.96 2.09
C SER A 28 -4.89 -17.79 1.29
N PHE A 29 -5.65 -17.16 0.40
CA PHE A 29 -6.79 -17.82 -0.23
C PHE A 29 -6.60 -18.11 -1.71
N LEU A 30 -5.58 -17.54 -2.39
CA LEU A 30 -5.37 -17.74 -3.82
C LEU A 30 -5.27 -19.22 -4.20
N GLY A 31 -4.52 -20.02 -3.42
CA GLY A 31 -4.34 -21.44 -3.69
C GLY A 31 -5.64 -22.25 -3.57
N ALA A 32 -6.51 -21.90 -2.63
CA ALA A 32 -7.82 -22.51 -2.48
C ALA A 32 -8.78 -22.04 -3.58
N TYR A 33 -8.73 -20.75 -3.90
CA TYR A 33 -9.55 -20.14 -4.95
C TYR A 33 -9.26 -20.73 -6.34
N THR A 34 -7.98 -20.88 -6.71
CA THR A 34 -7.60 -21.48 -8.00
C THR A 34 -8.03 -22.92 -8.12
N LYS A 35 -8.03 -23.70 -7.02
CA LYS A 35 -8.57 -25.06 -7.00
C LYS A 35 -10.09 -25.09 -7.18
N GLU A 36 -10.81 -24.17 -6.54
CA GLU A 36 -12.27 -24.06 -6.68
C GLU A 36 -12.67 -23.71 -8.12
N LEU A 37 -11.85 -22.89 -8.81
CA LEU A 37 -12.05 -22.57 -10.22
C LEU A 37 -11.61 -23.67 -11.20
N GLY A 38 -11.02 -24.78 -10.73
CA GLY A 38 -10.44 -25.80 -11.60
C GLY A 38 -9.22 -25.33 -12.39
N LEU A 39 -8.54 -24.30 -11.92
CA LEU A 39 -7.35 -23.72 -12.54
C LEU A 39 -6.06 -24.21 -11.84
N ASP A 40 -5.82 -25.51 -11.94
CA ASP A 40 -4.63 -26.12 -11.35
C ASP A 40 -3.36 -25.50 -11.95
N GLY A 41 -2.45 -25.07 -11.08
CA GLY A 41 -1.20 -24.41 -11.47
C GLY A 41 -1.30 -22.87 -11.67
N ALA A 42 -2.48 -22.26 -11.65
CA ALA A 42 -2.63 -20.81 -11.80
C ALA A 42 -2.02 -20.02 -10.63
N GLY A 43 -2.07 -20.55 -9.41
CA GLY A 43 -1.48 -19.92 -8.25
C GLY A 43 0.02 -19.68 -8.36
N PRO A 44 0.86 -20.68 -8.64
CA PRO A 44 2.28 -20.47 -8.90
C PRO A 44 2.57 -19.50 -10.04
N VAL A 45 1.84 -19.58 -11.17
CA VAL A 45 2.01 -18.66 -12.30
C VAL A 45 1.70 -17.21 -11.88
N PHE A 46 0.62 -17.02 -11.11
CA PHE A 46 0.27 -15.73 -10.55
C PHE A 46 1.44 -15.12 -9.77
N PHE A 47 2.03 -15.85 -8.82
CA PHE A 47 3.14 -15.34 -8.01
C PHE A 47 4.42 -15.11 -8.82
N VAL A 48 4.70 -15.89 -9.85
CA VAL A 48 5.84 -15.66 -10.75
C VAL A 48 5.66 -14.34 -11.51
N VAL A 49 4.49 -14.11 -12.12
CA VAL A 49 4.17 -12.86 -12.83
C VAL A 49 4.22 -11.68 -11.86
N TYR A 50 3.62 -11.82 -10.70
CA TYR A 50 3.65 -10.82 -9.63
C TYR A 50 5.09 -10.44 -9.25
N ALA A 51 5.97 -11.42 -9.04
CA ALA A 51 7.37 -11.17 -8.68
C ALA A 51 8.16 -10.46 -9.80
N ILE A 52 7.92 -10.84 -11.06
CA ILE A 52 8.53 -10.17 -12.21
C ILE A 52 8.08 -8.70 -12.26
N VAL A 53 6.77 -8.43 -12.13
CA VAL A 53 6.22 -7.08 -12.17
C VAL A 53 6.82 -6.21 -11.07
N ILE A 54 6.88 -6.69 -9.83
CA ILE A 54 7.48 -5.95 -8.72
C ILE A 54 8.96 -5.63 -9.01
N THR A 55 9.72 -6.61 -9.50
CA THR A 55 11.14 -6.42 -9.78
C THR A 55 11.36 -5.37 -10.85
N VAL A 56 10.55 -5.39 -11.90
CA VAL A 56 10.65 -4.43 -13.00
C VAL A 56 10.20 -3.02 -12.59
N ILE A 57 9.09 -2.90 -11.84
CA ILE A 57 8.53 -1.58 -11.52
C ILE A 57 9.32 -0.81 -10.45
N ARG A 58 10.01 -1.50 -9.53
CA ARG A 58 10.73 -0.85 -8.41
C ARG A 58 11.66 0.29 -8.83
N PRO A 59 12.58 0.13 -9.80
CA PRO A 59 13.46 1.22 -10.20
C PRO A 59 12.70 2.41 -10.81
N PHE A 60 11.64 2.14 -11.58
CA PHE A 60 10.82 3.20 -12.16
C PHE A 60 10.02 3.96 -11.09
N ALA A 61 9.42 3.24 -10.16
CA ALA A 61 8.66 3.84 -9.07
C ALA A 61 9.56 4.70 -8.17
N GLY A 62 10.80 4.27 -7.87
CA GLY A 62 11.76 5.05 -7.13
C GLY A 62 12.13 6.37 -7.82
N VAL A 63 12.46 6.32 -9.12
CA VAL A 63 12.76 7.55 -9.89
C VAL A 63 11.55 8.48 -9.97
N MET A 64 10.33 7.93 -10.09
CA MET A 64 9.11 8.75 -10.11
C MET A 64 8.84 9.37 -8.75
N PHE A 65 9.07 8.63 -7.66
CA PHE A 65 8.96 9.14 -6.30
C PHE A 65 9.89 10.34 -6.06
N ASP A 66 11.16 10.22 -6.47
CA ASP A 66 12.16 11.27 -6.31
C ASP A 66 11.86 12.51 -7.18
N ARG A 67 11.32 12.33 -8.38
CA ARG A 67 11.07 13.44 -9.33
C ARG A 67 9.73 14.11 -9.17
N LYS A 68 8.67 13.35 -8.86
CA LYS A 68 7.27 13.86 -8.87
C LYS A 68 6.61 13.84 -7.50
N GLY A 69 7.35 13.36 -6.50
CA GLY A 69 6.86 13.25 -5.13
C GLY A 69 6.06 11.98 -4.87
N GLU A 70 5.80 11.77 -3.59
CA GLU A 70 5.19 10.55 -3.07
C GLU A 70 3.75 10.32 -3.53
N ASP A 71 2.93 11.37 -3.60
CA ASP A 71 1.51 11.25 -3.98
C ASP A 71 1.33 10.77 -5.40
N PHE A 72 2.20 11.20 -6.32
CA PHE A 72 2.17 10.79 -7.72
C PHE A 72 2.35 9.28 -7.90
N VAL A 73 3.02 8.63 -6.96
CA VAL A 73 3.23 7.18 -6.97
C VAL A 73 2.19 6.45 -6.12
N MET A 74 1.83 7.02 -4.96
CA MET A 74 0.95 6.34 -4.00
C MET A 74 -0.49 6.21 -4.48
N TYR A 75 -1.10 7.25 -5.09
CA TYR A 75 -2.48 7.14 -5.59
C TYR A 75 -2.65 6.10 -6.71
N PRO A 76 -1.78 6.05 -7.74
CA PRO A 76 -1.83 4.97 -8.72
C PRO A 76 -1.65 3.57 -8.12
N CYS A 77 -0.89 3.41 -7.02
CA CYS A 77 -0.77 2.12 -6.34
C CYS A 77 -2.09 1.61 -5.78
N TYR A 78 -2.86 2.48 -5.11
CA TYR A 78 -4.18 2.10 -4.59
C TYR A 78 -5.15 1.75 -5.70
N LEU A 79 -5.15 2.53 -6.79
CA LEU A 79 -5.99 2.27 -7.96
C LEU A 79 -5.60 0.96 -8.65
N ALA A 80 -4.30 0.71 -8.82
CA ALA A 80 -3.82 -0.54 -9.42
C ALA A 80 -4.20 -1.75 -8.57
N LEU A 81 -4.06 -1.65 -7.24
CA LEU A 81 -4.47 -2.73 -6.34
C LEU A 81 -5.99 -2.97 -6.42
N PHE A 82 -6.80 -1.90 -6.45
CA PHE A 82 -8.24 -1.99 -6.64
C PHE A 82 -8.59 -2.76 -7.91
N ILE A 83 -8.03 -2.35 -9.05
CA ILE A 83 -8.27 -3.00 -10.35
C ILE A 83 -7.83 -4.47 -10.29
N GLY A 84 -6.65 -4.74 -9.75
CA GLY A 84 -6.12 -6.09 -9.63
C GLY A 84 -6.97 -7.02 -8.79
N LEU A 85 -7.45 -6.56 -7.63
CA LEU A 85 -8.34 -7.35 -6.75
C LEU A 85 -9.73 -7.54 -7.36
N MET A 86 -10.28 -6.54 -8.07
CA MET A 86 -11.53 -6.68 -8.81
C MET A 86 -11.41 -7.70 -9.94
N LEU A 87 -10.33 -7.68 -10.72
CA LEU A 87 -10.05 -8.67 -11.75
C LEU A 87 -9.90 -10.07 -11.14
N LEU A 88 -9.26 -10.17 -9.97
CA LEU A 88 -9.08 -11.44 -9.27
C LEU A 88 -10.44 -11.99 -8.80
N GLY A 89 -11.31 -11.17 -8.22
CA GLY A 89 -12.64 -11.57 -7.79
C GLY A 89 -13.54 -12.05 -8.93
N GLN A 90 -13.29 -11.59 -10.14
CA GLN A 90 -14.04 -11.97 -11.35
C GLN A 90 -13.31 -12.99 -12.23
N ALA A 91 -12.19 -13.56 -11.74
CA ALA A 91 -11.37 -14.46 -12.54
C ALA A 91 -12.11 -15.76 -12.83
N GLN A 92 -12.28 -16.08 -14.12
CA GLN A 92 -12.86 -17.32 -14.64
C GLN A 92 -11.85 -18.13 -15.46
N GLY A 93 -10.61 -17.63 -15.60
CA GLY A 93 -9.58 -18.28 -16.40
C GLY A 93 -8.19 -17.67 -16.21
N MET A 94 -7.20 -18.31 -16.80
CA MET A 94 -5.78 -17.96 -16.64
C MET A 94 -5.46 -16.52 -17.08
N VAL A 95 -6.13 -16.00 -18.10
CA VAL A 95 -5.88 -14.64 -18.62
C VAL A 95 -6.21 -13.58 -17.57
N LEU A 96 -7.38 -13.68 -16.91
CA LEU A 96 -7.77 -12.75 -15.85
C LEU A 96 -6.87 -12.91 -14.61
N MET A 97 -6.42 -14.13 -14.30
CA MET A 97 -5.47 -14.40 -13.22
C MET A 97 -4.13 -13.69 -13.47
N ILE A 98 -3.59 -13.79 -14.70
CA ILE A 98 -2.34 -13.12 -15.06
C ILE A 98 -2.54 -11.59 -15.05
N ALA A 99 -3.63 -11.09 -15.61
CA ALA A 99 -3.92 -9.66 -15.60
C ALA A 99 -4.03 -9.12 -14.16
N SER A 100 -4.75 -9.84 -13.28
CA SER A 100 -4.87 -9.45 -11.88
C SER A 100 -3.51 -9.43 -11.16
N SER A 101 -2.64 -10.41 -11.42
CA SER A 101 -1.30 -10.47 -10.82
C SER A 101 -0.43 -9.28 -11.22
N ILE A 102 -0.55 -8.81 -12.47
CA ILE A 102 0.17 -7.62 -12.94
C ILE A 102 -0.29 -6.38 -12.14
N PHE A 103 -1.60 -6.14 -12.06
CA PHE A 103 -2.13 -4.99 -11.36
C PHE A 103 -1.88 -5.05 -9.84
N ILE A 104 -1.98 -6.21 -9.22
CA ILE A 104 -1.66 -6.39 -7.79
C ILE A 104 -0.16 -6.16 -7.55
N GLY A 105 0.71 -6.64 -8.44
CA GLY A 105 2.15 -6.39 -8.37
C GLY A 105 2.49 -4.91 -8.50
N LEU A 106 1.87 -4.21 -9.45
CA LEU A 106 1.99 -2.75 -9.60
C LEU A 106 1.51 -2.01 -8.37
N GLY A 107 0.36 -2.38 -7.82
CA GLY A 107 -0.25 -1.72 -6.67
C GLY A 107 0.49 -2.02 -5.36
N TYR A 108 0.40 -3.23 -4.88
CA TYR A 108 0.93 -3.60 -3.57
C TYR A 108 2.46 -3.59 -3.51
N GLY A 109 3.15 -4.08 -4.56
CA GLY A 109 4.61 -4.09 -4.61
C GLY A 109 5.21 -2.69 -4.60
N THR A 110 4.61 -1.75 -5.33
CA THR A 110 5.03 -0.35 -5.36
C THR A 110 4.69 0.36 -4.06
N PHE A 111 3.50 0.14 -3.49
CA PHE A 111 3.10 0.65 -2.18
C PHE A 111 4.11 0.28 -1.09
N MET A 112 4.49 -0.99 -1.00
CA MET A 112 5.40 -1.51 0.02
C MET A 112 6.77 -0.81 -0.04
N SER A 113 7.31 -0.60 -1.24
CA SER A 113 8.62 0.05 -1.43
C SER A 113 8.57 1.56 -1.15
N ASN A 114 7.54 2.24 -1.62
CA ASN A 114 7.41 3.69 -1.45
C ASN A 114 6.97 4.07 -0.03
N GLY A 115 6.14 3.25 0.63
CA GLY A 115 5.83 3.44 2.05
C GLY A 115 7.08 3.39 2.93
N GLN A 116 8.01 2.47 2.64
CA GLN A 116 9.32 2.44 3.29
C GLN A 116 10.13 3.71 3.01
N ALA A 117 10.15 4.21 1.76
CA ALA A 117 10.85 5.44 1.39
C ALA A 117 10.28 6.66 2.12
N ILE A 118 8.95 6.75 2.26
CA ILE A 118 8.28 7.79 3.06
C ILE A 118 8.75 7.73 4.51
N CYS A 119 8.84 6.54 5.11
CA CYS A 119 9.32 6.39 6.50
C CYS A 119 10.74 6.92 6.69
N VAL A 120 11.63 6.62 5.75
CA VAL A 120 13.01 7.13 5.77
C VAL A 120 13.05 8.65 5.61
N LYS A 121 12.22 9.21 4.73
CA LYS A 121 12.12 10.65 4.49
C LYS A 121 11.61 11.43 5.71
N LEU A 122 10.70 10.86 6.49
CA LEU A 122 10.09 11.51 7.66
C LEU A 122 10.97 11.49 8.91
N THR A 123 12.08 10.76 8.90
CA THR A 123 12.86 10.50 10.11
C THR A 123 14.34 10.82 9.91
N PRO A 124 15.04 11.32 10.96
CA PRO A 124 16.48 11.49 10.92
C PRO A 124 17.19 10.16 10.63
N ALA A 125 18.34 10.20 9.96
CA ALA A 125 19.09 9.01 9.54
C ALA A 125 19.35 8.00 10.66
N TYR A 126 19.62 8.46 11.89
CA TYR A 126 19.89 7.60 13.05
C TYR A 126 18.64 6.85 13.58
N ARG A 127 17.42 7.25 13.16
CA ARG A 127 16.15 6.60 13.55
C ARG A 127 15.44 5.89 12.39
N SER A 128 15.98 5.96 11.17
CA SER A 128 15.36 5.38 9.98
C SER A 128 15.10 3.87 10.13
N GLY A 129 15.98 3.13 10.80
CA GLY A 129 15.78 1.72 11.09
C GLY A 129 14.52 1.45 11.94
N ILE A 130 14.30 2.25 13.00
CA ILE A 130 13.11 2.13 13.87
C ILE A 130 11.85 2.50 13.09
N ALA A 131 11.91 3.52 12.25
CA ALA A 131 10.80 3.96 11.42
C ALA A 131 10.36 2.87 10.43
N VAL A 132 11.32 2.28 9.72
CA VAL A 132 11.07 1.17 8.79
C VAL A 132 10.54 -0.06 9.53
N SER A 133 11.09 -0.38 10.71
CA SER A 133 10.58 -1.48 11.54
C SER A 133 9.15 -1.23 11.99
N THR A 134 8.80 -0.01 12.42
CA THR A 134 7.42 0.35 12.79
C THR A 134 6.46 0.14 11.63
N TYR A 135 6.85 0.55 10.42
CA TYR A 135 6.05 0.37 9.21
C TYR A 135 5.80 -1.11 8.90
N PHE A 136 6.86 -1.94 8.89
CA PHE A 136 6.73 -3.37 8.60
C PHE A 136 5.99 -4.14 9.69
N ILE A 137 6.17 -3.82 10.96
CA ILE A 137 5.38 -4.42 12.04
C ILE A 137 3.89 -4.20 11.81
N MET A 138 3.48 -2.98 11.49
CA MET A 138 2.07 -2.68 11.22
C MET A 138 1.55 -3.39 9.98
N LEU A 139 2.36 -3.45 8.91
CA LEU A 139 2.05 -4.19 7.69
C LEU A 139 1.85 -5.69 7.99
N ASP A 140 2.78 -6.31 8.71
CA ASP A 140 2.79 -7.73 9.04
C ASP A 140 1.65 -8.10 10.00
N VAL A 141 1.32 -7.22 10.94
CA VAL A 141 0.14 -7.37 11.79
C VAL A 141 -1.13 -7.38 10.93
N GLY A 142 -1.26 -6.47 9.95
CA GLY A 142 -2.36 -6.48 8.98
C GLY A 142 -2.43 -7.77 8.17
N LEU A 143 -1.29 -8.25 7.67
CA LEU A 143 -1.18 -9.52 6.94
C LEU A 143 -1.55 -10.72 7.80
N GLY A 144 -1.17 -10.73 9.07
CA GLY A 144 -1.45 -11.83 9.99
C GLY A 144 -2.92 -11.87 10.46
N PHE A 145 -3.50 -10.71 10.77
CA PHE A 145 -4.92 -10.63 11.20
C PHE A 145 -5.90 -10.74 10.03
N GLY A 146 -5.48 -10.32 8.82
CA GLY A 146 -6.35 -10.29 7.65
C GLY A 146 -7.02 -11.63 7.32
N PRO A 147 -6.30 -12.76 7.25
CA PRO A 147 -6.90 -14.06 6.92
C PRO A 147 -7.94 -14.52 7.94
N TYR A 148 -7.73 -14.23 9.22
CA TYR A 148 -8.70 -14.52 10.27
C TYR A 148 -9.99 -13.73 10.08
N PHE A 149 -9.85 -12.42 9.85
CA PHE A 149 -10.99 -11.53 9.63
C PHE A 149 -11.73 -11.86 8.33
N LEU A 150 -11.00 -11.98 7.21
CA LEU A 150 -11.59 -12.28 5.90
C LEU A 150 -12.17 -13.70 5.84
N GLY A 151 -11.52 -14.65 6.51
CA GLY A 151 -11.97 -16.05 6.56
C GLY A 151 -13.33 -16.22 7.24
N ALA A 152 -13.65 -15.38 8.24
CA ALA A 152 -14.95 -15.37 8.90
C ALA A 152 -16.11 -15.04 7.94
N PHE A 153 -15.84 -14.27 6.88
CA PHE A 153 -16.84 -13.87 5.89
C PHE A 153 -16.87 -14.80 4.67
N LYS A 154 -15.91 -15.71 4.53
CA LYS A 154 -15.79 -16.60 3.36
C LYS A 154 -17.06 -17.43 3.11
N GLU A 155 -17.69 -17.96 4.16
CA GLU A 155 -18.89 -18.78 4.03
C GLU A 155 -20.12 -17.99 3.54
N ILE A 156 -20.09 -16.66 3.73
CA ILE A 156 -21.20 -15.75 3.39
C ILE A 156 -21.04 -15.19 1.98
N ILE A 157 -19.83 -14.72 1.63
CA ILE A 157 -19.59 -13.96 0.38
C ILE A 157 -18.70 -14.72 -0.62
N GLY A 158 -18.15 -15.89 -0.26
CA GLY A 158 -17.23 -16.65 -1.10
C GLY A 158 -15.88 -15.96 -1.31
N PHE A 159 -15.00 -16.55 -2.10
CA PHE A 159 -13.71 -15.94 -2.43
C PHE A 159 -13.84 -14.70 -3.30
N ASN A 160 -14.76 -14.71 -4.27
CA ASN A 160 -15.01 -13.57 -5.15
C ASN A 160 -15.38 -12.33 -4.32
N GLY A 161 -16.34 -12.47 -3.41
CA GLY A 161 -16.76 -11.38 -2.53
C GLY A 161 -15.66 -10.88 -1.59
N ILE A 162 -14.76 -11.76 -1.13
CA ILE A 162 -13.58 -11.35 -0.34
C ILE A 162 -12.68 -10.44 -1.18
N TYR A 163 -12.35 -10.82 -2.43
CA TYR A 163 -11.49 -10.01 -3.28
C TYR A 163 -12.14 -8.68 -3.67
N GLU A 164 -13.44 -8.67 -3.96
CA GLU A 164 -14.19 -7.43 -4.23
C GLU A 164 -14.24 -6.52 -3.00
N ALA A 165 -14.49 -7.07 -1.81
CA ALA A 165 -14.49 -6.30 -0.57
C ALA A 165 -13.11 -5.70 -0.26
N THR A 166 -12.03 -6.47 -0.44
CA THR A 166 -10.66 -5.98 -0.25
C THR A 166 -10.24 -5.00 -1.34
N ALA A 167 -10.79 -5.10 -2.56
CA ALA A 167 -10.63 -4.08 -3.59
C ALA A 167 -11.20 -2.73 -3.13
N VAL A 168 -12.45 -2.70 -2.65
CA VAL A 168 -13.02 -1.47 -2.08
C VAL A 168 -12.21 -0.98 -0.88
N GLY A 169 -11.72 -1.90 -0.04
CA GLY A 169 -10.81 -1.59 1.07
C GLY A 169 -9.54 -0.86 0.62
N SER A 170 -8.97 -1.19 -0.55
CA SER A 170 -7.79 -0.51 -1.07
C SER A 170 -8.07 0.97 -1.43
N LEU A 171 -9.26 1.30 -1.90
CA LEU A 171 -9.67 2.69 -2.11
C LEU A 171 -9.90 3.42 -0.78
N ALA A 172 -10.43 2.73 0.23
CA ALA A 172 -10.52 3.29 1.57
C ALA A 172 -9.12 3.60 2.15
N CYS A 173 -8.11 2.78 1.85
CA CYS A 173 -6.71 3.05 2.20
C CYS A 173 -6.20 4.34 1.55
N ALA A 174 -6.57 4.64 0.29
CA ALA A 174 -6.24 5.91 -0.35
C ALA A 174 -6.85 7.11 0.38
N ALA A 175 -8.10 6.99 0.85
CA ALA A 175 -8.76 8.02 1.65
C ALA A 175 -8.07 8.19 3.03
N ILE A 176 -7.71 7.09 3.69
CA ILE A 176 -6.95 7.13 4.96
C ILE A 176 -5.58 7.78 4.74
N TYR A 177 -4.89 7.44 3.66
CA TYR A 177 -3.61 8.07 3.29
C TYR A 177 -3.76 9.58 3.16
N TYR A 178 -4.76 10.04 2.41
CA TYR A 178 -5.04 11.47 2.25
C TYR A 178 -5.31 12.16 3.60
N LEU A 179 -6.20 11.62 4.40
CA LEU A 179 -6.64 12.24 5.66
C LEU A 179 -5.57 12.20 6.75
N ALA A 180 -4.86 11.08 6.88
CA ALA A 180 -3.90 10.88 7.97
C ALA A 180 -2.51 11.43 7.66
N TYR A 181 -2.12 11.45 6.39
CA TYR A 181 -0.76 11.80 5.97
C TYR A 181 -0.71 13.01 5.03
N ALA A 182 -1.28 12.92 3.82
CA ALA A 182 -1.10 13.92 2.78
C ALA A 182 -1.64 15.30 3.21
N ARG A 183 -2.85 15.36 3.74
CA ARG A 183 -3.47 16.60 4.22
C ARG A 183 -2.66 17.28 5.34
N LYS A 184 -2.08 16.50 6.26
CA LYS A 184 -1.29 17.04 7.35
C LYS A 184 0.04 17.59 6.85
N ARG A 185 0.69 16.90 5.93
CA ARG A 185 1.92 17.35 5.27
C ARG A 185 1.70 18.66 4.53
N ASP A 186 0.62 18.74 3.72
CA ASP A 186 0.33 19.93 2.92
C ASP A 186 0.03 21.14 3.80
N ARG A 187 -0.67 20.94 4.92
CA ARG A 187 -0.91 22.01 5.90
C ARG A 187 0.39 22.51 6.53
N ASN A 188 1.27 21.61 6.97
CA ASN A 188 2.55 22.01 7.58
C ASN A 188 3.42 22.78 6.58
N ALA A 189 3.46 22.36 5.30
CA ALA A 189 4.19 23.07 4.25
C ALA A 189 3.63 24.48 3.99
N GLN A 190 2.31 24.66 4.07
CA GLN A 190 1.70 25.99 3.94
C GLN A 190 1.99 26.89 5.15
N GLU A 191 2.02 26.34 6.36
CA GLU A 191 2.38 27.06 7.58
C GLU A 191 3.85 27.55 7.53
N GLU A 192 4.80 26.70 7.08
CA GLU A 192 6.20 27.06 6.89
C GLU A 192 6.38 28.19 5.85
N LEU A 193 5.70 28.12 4.71
CA LEU A 193 5.75 29.17 3.70
C LEU A 193 5.21 30.50 4.20
N ALA A 194 4.10 30.47 4.97
CA ALA A 194 3.52 31.68 5.54
C ALA A 194 4.42 32.31 6.61
N GLU A 195 5.17 31.51 7.38
CA GLU A 195 6.16 32.02 8.34
C GLU A 195 7.36 32.65 7.62
N ASP A 196 7.88 32.04 6.55
CA ASP A 196 8.98 32.57 5.76
C ASP A 196 8.61 33.91 5.10
N ASP A 197 7.42 33.98 4.46
CA ASP A 197 6.91 35.21 3.86
C ASP A 197 6.77 36.36 4.90
N SER A 198 6.32 36.03 6.11
CA SER A 198 6.17 37.01 7.20
C SER A 198 7.52 37.52 7.72
N MET A 199 8.54 36.66 7.79
CA MET A 199 9.88 37.05 8.17
C MET A 199 10.54 37.95 7.10
N GLU A 200 10.38 37.63 5.82
CA GLU A 200 10.93 38.42 4.72
C GLU A 200 10.32 39.84 4.68
N GLN A 201 8.99 39.94 4.88
CA GLN A 201 8.32 41.24 5.00
C GLN A 201 8.79 42.07 6.21
N THR A 202 9.13 41.41 7.33
CA THR A 202 9.63 42.11 8.53
C THR A 202 11.04 42.66 8.29
N LEU A 203 11.90 41.93 7.58
CA LEU A 203 13.25 42.31 7.23
C LEU A 203 13.29 43.44 6.19
N GLU A 204 12.30 43.55 5.29
CA GLU A 204 12.19 44.63 4.32
C GLU A 204 11.69 45.94 4.93
N MET A 205 11.08 45.92 6.12
CA MET A 205 10.58 47.11 6.82
C MET A 205 11.60 47.73 7.81
N GLU A 206 12.70 47.03 8.10
CA GLU A 206 13.83 47.56 8.92
C GLU A 206 14.92 48.19 8.05
#